data_1ae0e5db69521d3e83fd9b1727d73f54
#
_entry.id   1ae0e5db69521d3e83fd9b1727d73f54
#
_cell.length_a   1.000
_cell.length_b   1.000
_cell.length_c   1.000
_cell.angle_alpha   90.00
_cell.angle_beta   90.00
_cell.angle_gamma   90.00
#
_symmetry.space_group_name_H-M   'P 1'
#
loop_
_entity.id
_entity.type
_entity.pdbx_description
1 polymer ?
#
loop_
_entity_poly.entity_id
_entity_poly.type
_entity_poly.pdbx_seq_one_letter_code
_entity_poly.pdbx_strand_id
1 'polypeptide(L)'
;LYVFAVIGLAFFGVFISMQFGWLNVRGTVSERNSYFKTSPSPRAEGSAKKYTRMSPVGVPTPHLPWAQSEEWAVMKEAFTRDQDIIKKAASDAGVPARILLGGVIGEQFRFFTGKRDSFKSYFEPLKILASLSKFSFGIAGLKPQTVERIELQLKDVSSPFYLGSHMENIANYDPSILDISEARMARITDAKNPYYSYLYVGLYMNQVIAQWDKAGFDISNRPDVLATLYNLGFYNSKPHAEPRAGGAEILVNGNLYTFGDLAYEFYYSSELSDIFPATVQ
;
A
#
# COMPACT_ATOMS: atom_id res chain seq x y z
N LEU A 1 0.64 35.39 -26.47
CA LEU A 1 -0.30 34.36 -26.97
C LEU A 1 0.41 33.04 -27.27
N TYR A 2 1.50 33.03 -28.05
CA TYR A 2 2.22 31.80 -28.43
C TYR A 2 2.77 31.01 -27.24
N VAL A 3 3.29 31.68 -26.20
CA VAL A 3 3.81 31.02 -24.99
C VAL A 3 2.71 30.25 -24.26
N PHE A 4 1.53 30.84 -24.12
CA PHE A 4 0.38 30.17 -23.49
C PHE A 4 -0.15 29.01 -24.34
N ALA A 5 -0.12 29.13 -25.66
CA ALA A 5 -0.51 28.05 -26.56
C ALA A 5 0.46 26.84 -26.45
N VAL A 6 1.77 27.08 -26.36
CA VAL A 6 2.77 26.04 -26.17
C VAL A 6 2.62 25.35 -24.80
N ILE A 7 2.39 26.14 -23.74
CA ILE A 7 2.12 25.60 -22.40
C ILE A 7 0.83 24.74 -22.40
N GLY A 8 -0.24 25.24 -23.02
CA GLY A 8 -1.51 24.51 -23.14
C GLY A 8 -1.34 23.21 -23.92
N LEU A 9 -0.59 23.23 -25.03
CA LEU A 9 -0.29 22.02 -25.83
C LEU A 9 0.53 21.00 -25.02
N ALA A 10 1.51 21.46 -24.24
CA ALA A 10 2.29 20.61 -23.36
C ALA A 10 1.42 19.95 -22.27
N PHE A 11 0.55 20.71 -21.61
CA PHE A 11 -0.41 20.16 -20.63
C PHE A 11 -1.39 19.19 -21.28
N PHE A 12 -1.88 19.49 -22.48
CA PHE A 12 -2.76 18.60 -23.23
C PHE A 12 -2.05 17.30 -23.62
N GLY A 13 -0.78 17.38 -24.07
CA GLY A 13 0.04 16.22 -24.38
C GLY A 13 0.29 15.33 -23.15
N VAL A 14 0.58 15.94 -22.00
CA VAL A 14 0.72 15.21 -20.73
C VAL A 14 -0.61 14.56 -20.33
N PHE A 15 -1.73 15.26 -20.43
CA PHE A 15 -3.06 14.73 -20.13
C PHE A 15 -3.41 13.54 -21.02
N ILE A 16 -3.21 13.66 -22.34
CA ILE A 16 -3.41 12.56 -23.29
C ILE A 16 -2.51 11.37 -22.97
N SER A 17 -1.22 11.62 -22.69
CA SER A 17 -0.27 10.57 -22.33
C SER A 17 -0.63 9.85 -21.02
N MET A 18 -1.27 10.54 -20.08
CA MET A 18 -1.82 9.94 -18.86
C MET A 18 -3.05 9.07 -19.15
N GLN A 19 -3.95 9.50 -20.06
CA GLN A 19 -5.14 8.74 -20.44
C GLN A 19 -4.78 7.45 -21.21
N PHE A 20 -3.79 7.50 -22.06
CA PHE A 20 -3.29 6.34 -22.81
C PHE A 20 -2.27 5.50 -22.03
N GLY A 21 -1.94 5.88 -20.78
CA GLY A 21 -1.00 5.13 -19.94
C GLY A 21 0.47 5.25 -20.36
N TRP A 22 0.82 6.15 -21.28
CA TRP A 22 2.20 6.35 -21.75
C TRP A 22 3.10 6.97 -20.67
N LEU A 23 2.52 7.73 -19.73
CA LEU A 23 3.21 8.26 -18.56
C LEU A 23 2.93 7.42 -17.32
N ASN A 24 2.54 6.17 -17.48
CA ASN A 24 2.29 5.27 -16.38
C ASN A 24 3.63 4.81 -15.78
N VAL A 25 4.15 5.58 -14.84
CA VAL A 25 5.35 5.29 -14.04
C VAL A 25 5.11 4.10 -13.06
N ARG A 26 3.95 3.47 -13.14
CA ARG A 26 3.64 2.21 -12.45
C ARG A 26 4.14 1.09 -13.33
N GLY A 27 5.04 0.28 -12.80
CA GLY A 27 5.58 -0.90 -13.47
C GLY A 27 4.53 -1.56 -14.37
N THR A 28 4.91 -1.80 -15.61
CA THR A 28 3.98 -2.12 -16.68
C THR A 28 3.07 -3.28 -16.29
N VAL A 29 1.84 -3.26 -16.78
CA VAL A 29 0.89 -4.39 -16.64
C VAL A 29 1.54 -5.70 -17.08
N SER A 30 2.55 -5.66 -17.97
CA SER A 30 3.33 -6.80 -18.43
C SER A 30 4.24 -7.38 -17.33
N GLU A 31 4.87 -6.56 -16.48
CA GLU A 31 5.67 -7.05 -15.34
C GLU A 31 4.78 -7.69 -14.27
N ARG A 32 3.60 -7.11 -14.04
CA ARG A 32 2.61 -7.67 -13.16
C ARG A 32 2.05 -9.01 -13.69
N ASN A 33 1.86 -9.13 -14.99
CA ASN A 33 1.40 -10.35 -15.65
C ASN A 33 2.53 -11.39 -15.82
N SER A 34 3.79 -10.99 -15.93
CA SER A 34 4.92 -11.91 -16.00
C SER A 34 5.12 -12.67 -14.69
N TYR A 35 4.87 -12.02 -13.55
CA TYR A 35 4.91 -12.69 -12.23
C TYR A 35 3.95 -13.90 -12.13
N PHE A 36 2.84 -13.87 -12.87
CA PHE A 36 1.84 -14.95 -12.88
C PHE A 36 1.92 -15.89 -14.07
N LYS A 37 2.61 -15.52 -15.16
CA LYS A 37 2.66 -16.32 -16.38
C LYS A 37 3.93 -17.15 -16.53
N THR A 38 4.98 -16.84 -15.80
CA THR A 38 6.21 -17.62 -15.84
C THR A 38 6.28 -18.59 -14.67
N SER A 39 6.44 -19.89 -14.97
CA SER A 39 7.16 -20.81 -14.10
C SER A 39 8.42 -20.10 -13.57
N PRO A 40 8.88 -20.42 -12.35
CA PRO A 40 9.87 -19.61 -11.65
C PRO A 40 11.04 -19.25 -12.57
N SER A 41 11.19 -17.97 -12.85
CA SER A 41 12.40 -17.48 -13.49
C SER A 41 13.58 -17.79 -12.56
N PRO A 42 14.71 -18.27 -13.07
CA PRO A 42 15.91 -18.50 -12.24
C PRO A 42 16.35 -17.24 -11.46
N ARG A 43 15.89 -16.06 -11.85
CA ARG A 43 16.14 -14.78 -11.21
C ARG A 43 15.27 -14.57 -9.95
N ALA A 44 14.07 -15.19 -9.89
CA ALA A 44 13.20 -15.14 -8.72
C ALA A 44 13.69 -16.04 -7.57
N GLU A 45 14.48 -17.07 -7.87
CA GLU A 45 15.09 -17.91 -6.84
C GLU A 45 16.22 -17.21 -6.07
N GLY A 46 16.87 -16.22 -6.66
CA GLY A 46 17.92 -15.44 -6.00
C GLY A 46 17.41 -14.33 -5.07
N SER A 47 16.17 -13.87 -5.25
CA SER A 47 15.59 -12.76 -4.48
C SER A 47 14.56 -13.21 -3.42
N ALA A 48 14.00 -14.41 -3.54
CA ALA A 48 13.20 -14.97 -2.48
C ALA A 48 14.12 -15.41 -1.33
N LYS A 49 14.52 -14.48 -0.48
CA LYS A 49 15.06 -14.84 0.83
C LYS A 49 14.06 -15.80 1.44
N LYS A 50 14.46 -17.07 1.54
CA LYS A 50 13.70 -18.10 2.22
C LYS A 50 13.67 -17.70 3.67
N TYR A 51 12.66 -16.94 4.10
CA TYR A 51 12.44 -16.61 5.49
C TYR A 51 12.13 -17.90 6.23
N THR A 52 13.20 -18.57 6.64
CA THR A 52 13.11 -19.65 7.62
C THR A 52 12.51 -19.01 8.86
N ARG A 53 11.44 -19.60 9.36
CA ARG A 53 10.67 -19.23 10.56
C ARG A 53 11.58 -18.55 11.58
N MET A 54 11.54 -17.19 11.62
CA MET A 54 12.44 -16.41 12.48
C MET A 54 11.74 -15.98 13.75
N SER A 55 12.52 -16.00 14.68
CA SER A 55 12.65 -15.59 16.06
C SER A 55 11.60 -14.63 16.63
N PRO A 56 11.28 -14.80 17.92
CA PRO A 56 10.36 -13.93 18.62
C PRO A 56 10.88 -12.48 18.68
N VAL A 57 9.94 -11.57 18.80
CA VAL A 57 10.13 -10.14 19.10
C VAL A 57 11.17 -9.99 20.20
N GLY A 58 12.25 -9.25 19.93
CA GLY A 58 13.29 -8.96 20.93
C GLY A 58 14.73 -9.31 20.55
N VAL A 59 14.96 -9.94 19.40
CA VAL A 59 16.33 -10.13 18.88
C VAL A 59 16.85 -8.79 18.34
N PRO A 60 18.12 -8.40 18.61
CA PRO A 60 18.71 -7.19 18.06
C PRO A 60 18.50 -7.18 16.54
N THR A 61 17.86 -6.13 16.05
CA THR A 61 17.48 -6.01 14.64
C THR A 61 18.75 -6.02 13.79
N PRO A 62 18.91 -6.94 12.84
CA PRO A 62 19.98 -6.83 11.88
C PRO A 62 19.91 -5.47 11.19
N HIS A 63 21.03 -4.94 10.75
CA HIS A 63 21.09 -3.69 10.02
C HIS A 63 20.10 -3.71 8.85
N LEU A 64 19.07 -2.88 8.92
CA LEU A 64 18.04 -2.75 7.91
C LEU A 64 18.33 -1.51 7.05
N PRO A 65 18.86 -1.66 5.83
CA PRO A 65 19.23 -0.52 4.99
C PRO A 65 18.06 0.45 4.72
N TRP A 66 16.85 -0.07 4.58
CA TRP A 66 15.66 0.76 4.39
C TRP A 66 15.35 1.64 5.61
N ALA A 67 15.61 1.15 6.83
CA ALA A 67 15.36 1.89 8.07
C ALA A 67 16.35 3.06 8.28
N GLN A 68 17.42 3.12 7.50
CA GLN A 68 18.39 4.22 7.52
C GLN A 68 18.20 5.20 6.36
N SER A 69 17.17 5.01 5.55
CA SER A 69 16.88 5.90 4.42
C SER A 69 16.20 7.19 4.86
N GLU A 70 16.40 8.25 4.10
CA GLU A 70 15.70 9.53 4.30
C GLU A 70 14.18 9.35 4.15
N GLU A 71 13.77 8.47 3.24
CA GLU A 71 12.37 8.14 3.00
C GLU A 71 11.73 7.54 4.26
N TRP A 72 12.44 6.63 4.94
CA TRP A 72 11.95 6.05 6.19
C TRP A 72 11.85 7.10 7.30
N ALA A 73 12.83 7.99 7.44
CA ALA A 73 12.79 9.03 8.44
C ALA A 73 11.51 9.90 8.30
N VAL A 74 11.15 10.28 7.06
CA VAL A 74 9.92 11.03 6.76
C VAL A 74 8.66 10.21 7.08
N MET A 75 8.64 8.91 6.71
CA MET A 75 7.50 8.04 7.02
C MET A 75 7.35 7.84 8.52
N LYS A 76 8.45 7.62 9.24
CA LYS A 76 8.46 7.42 10.69
C LYS A 76 7.87 8.62 11.43
N GLU A 77 8.24 9.85 11.03
CA GLU A 77 7.66 11.08 11.56
C GLU A 77 6.15 11.16 11.29
N ALA A 78 5.72 10.87 10.05
CA ALA A 78 4.32 10.88 9.68
C ALA A 78 3.50 9.84 10.47
N PHE A 79 3.99 8.59 10.58
CA PHE A 79 3.30 7.55 11.34
C PHE A 79 3.25 7.85 12.84
N THR A 80 4.29 8.47 13.40
CA THR A 80 4.30 8.92 14.79
C THR A 80 3.27 10.02 15.02
N ARG A 81 3.18 11.01 14.13
CA ARG A 81 2.18 12.08 14.18
C ARG A 81 0.76 11.52 14.09
N ASP A 82 0.53 10.58 13.18
CA ASP A 82 -0.80 10.04 12.88
C ASP A 82 -1.17 8.81 13.74
N GLN A 83 -0.39 8.51 14.79
CA GLN A 83 -0.49 7.25 15.52
C GLN A 83 -1.89 6.92 16.06
N ASP A 84 -2.60 7.92 16.59
CA ASP A 84 -3.94 7.70 17.13
C ASP A 84 -4.96 7.44 16.03
N ILE A 85 -4.82 8.12 14.89
CA ILE A 85 -5.64 7.90 13.69
C ILE A 85 -5.39 6.50 13.13
N ILE A 86 -4.13 6.08 13.05
CA ILE A 86 -3.73 4.74 12.57
C ILE A 86 -4.28 3.66 13.50
N LYS A 87 -4.12 3.80 14.82
CA LYS A 87 -4.64 2.85 15.81
C LYS A 87 -6.16 2.74 15.71
N LYS A 88 -6.85 3.89 15.61
CA LYS A 88 -8.31 3.90 15.45
C LYS A 88 -8.72 3.21 14.16
N ALA A 89 -8.15 3.55 13.03
CA ALA A 89 -8.47 2.96 11.73
C ALA A 89 -8.21 1.45 11.70
N ALA A 90 -7.11 1.00 12.30
CA ALA A 90 -6.77 -0.42 12.41
C ALA A 90 -7.77 -1.19 13.28
N SER A 91 -8.13 -0.63 14.45
CA SER A 91 -9.16 -1.18 15.35
C SER A 91 -10.51 -1.28 14.65
N ASP A 92 -10.93 -0.19 14.00
CA ASP A 92 -12.21 -0.14 13.27
C ASP A 92 -12.23 -1.12 12.09
N ALA A 93 -11.09 -1.33 11.43
CA ALA A 93 -10.95 -2.30 10.34
C ALA A 93 -10.77 -3.76 10.82
N GLY A 94 -10.56 -4.00 12.11
CA GLY A 94 -10.37 -5.33 12.69
C GLY A 94 -9.02 -5.97 12.36
N VAL A 95 -7.95 -5.17 12.20
CA VAL A 95 -6.58 -5.67 11.95
C VAL A 95 -5.56 -5.01 12.88
N PRO A 96 -4.44 -5.67 13.20
CA PRO A 96 -3.35 -5.02 13.92
C PRO A 96 -2.80 -3.82 13.13
N ALA A 97 -2.53 -2.70 13.83
CA ALA A 97 -2.00 -1.49 13.19
C ALA A 97 -0.68 -1.76 12.45
N ARG A 98 0.14 -2.67 12.95
CA ARG A 98 1.40 -3.04 12.32
C ARG A 98 1.22 -3.81 11.00
N ILE A 99 0.17 -4.62 10.88
CA ILE A 99 -0.25 -5.28 9.63
C ILE A 99 -0.73 -4.23 8.62
N LEU A 100 -1.58 -3.29 9.06
CA LEU A 100 -2.05 -2.19 8.22
C LEU A 100 -0.87 -1.39 7.65
N LEU A 101 0.09 -1.00 8.49
CA LEU A 101 1.28 -0.25 8.07
C LEU A 101 2.15 -1.02 7.09
N GLY A 102 2.23 -2.36 7.19
CA GLY A 102 2.93 -3.20 6.22
C GLY A 102 2.48 -2.98 4.78
N GLY A 103 1.19 -2.74 4.55
CA GLY A 103 0.66 -2.38 3.22
C GLY A 103 1.03 -0.96 2.78
N VAL A 104 1.04 -0.03 3.72
CA VAL A 104 1.34 1.39 3.44
C VAL A 104 2.82 1.61 3.11
N ILE A 105 3.73 0.97 3.83
CA ILE A 105 5.19 1.18 3.71
C ILE A 105 5.66 0.91 2.28
N GLY A 106 5.26 -0.19 1.66
CA GLY A 106 5.65 -0.51 0.28
C GLY A 106 5.18 0.55 -0.71
N GLU A 107 3.94 1.05 -0.58
CA GLU A 107 3.40 2.11 -1.44
C GLU A 107 4.15 3.43 -1.26
N GLN A 108 4.50 3.77 -0.03
CA GLN A 108 5.23 5.00 0.27
C GLN A 108 6.67 4.95 -0.26
N PHE A 109 7.41 3.87 -0.05
CA PHE A 109 8.73 3.72 -0.64
C PHE A 109 8.68 3.80 -2.16
N ARG A 110 7.72 3.12 -2.80
CA ARG A 110 7.54 3.19 -4.24
C ARG A 110 7.24 4.63 -4.73
N PHE A 111 6.44 5.37 -3.98
CA PHE A 111 6.12 6.76 -4.30
C PHE A 111 7.36 7.67 -4.22
N PHE A 112 8.15 7.54 -3.16
CA PHE A 112 9.36 8.34 -2.97
C PHE A 112 10.43 8.02 -4.02
N THR A 113 10.69 6.75 -4.30
CA THR A 113 11.72 6.33 -5.25
C THR A 113 11.31 6.66 -6.69
N GLY A 114 10.07 6.42 -7.09
CA GLY A 114 9.58 6.76 -8.43
C GLY A 114 9.56 8.26 -8.72
N LYS A 115 9.39 9.12 -7.71
CA LYS A 115 9.51 10.58 -7.86
C LYS A 115 10.97 11.04 -7.89
N ARG A 116 11.85 10.40 -7.13
CA ARG A 116 13.27 10.79 -7.05
C ARG A 116 13.95 10.75 -8.42
N ASP A 117 13.67 9.73 -9.23
CA ASP A 117 14.26 9.59 -10.54
C ASP A 117 13.69 10.57 -11.57
N SER A 118 12.40 10.88 -11.49
CA SER A 118 11.74 11.83 -12.37
C SER A 118 11.96 13.30 -11.96
N PHE A 119 12.15 13.57 -10.67
CA PHE A 119 12.28 14.93 -10.12
C PHE A 119 13.73 15.42 -10.02
N LYS A 120 14.70 14.54 -9.87
CA LYS A 120 16.11 14.95 -9.79
C LYS A 120 16.58 15.71 -11.03
N SER A 121 15.99 15.45 -12.21
CA SER A 121 16.43 16.10 -13.45
C SER A 121 15.78 17.45 -13.74
N TYR A 122 14.63 17.79 -13.12
CA TYR A 122 13.86 18.97 -13.54
C TYR A 122 13.40 19.94 -12.43
N PHE A 123 13.42 19.58 -11.13
CA PHE A 123 12.68 20.36 -10.11
C PHE A 123 13.38 20.55 -8.76
N GLU A 124 14.69 20.78 -8.73
CA GLU A 124 15.36 21.17 -7.46
C GLU A 124 14.75 22.40 -6.75
N PRO A 125 14.17 23.41 -7.43
CA PRO A 125 13.53 24.54 -6.77
C PRO A 125 12.17 24.23 -6.12
N LEU A 126 11.57 23.07 -6.42
CA LEU A 126 10.20 22.71 -5.98
C LEU A 126 10.16 21.77 -4.78
N LYS A 127 11.24 21.65 -3.99
CA LYS A 127 11.27 20.86 -2.75
C LYS A 127 10.12 21.23 -1.78
N ILE A 128 9.69 22.48 -1.77
CA ILE A 128 8.59 22.96 -0.93
C ILE A 128 7.23 22.46 -1.45
N LEU A 129 7.00 22.50 -2.76
CA LEU A 129 5.76 21.97 -3.38
C LEU A 129 5.72 20.43 -3.30
N ALA A 130 6.85 19.75 -3.36
CA ALA A 130 6.94 18.32 -3.15
C ALA A 130 6.55 17.92 -1.72
N SER A 131 6.82 18.74 -0.71
CA SER A 131 6.39 18.47 0.68
C SER A 131 4.87 18.59 0.86
N LEU A 132 4.22 19.50 0.12
CA LEU A 132 2.75 19.67 0.14
C LEU A 132 2.03 18.68 -0.77
N SER A 133 2.64 18.25 -1.88
CA SER A 133 2.07 17.29 -2.81
C SER A 133 2.38 15.82 -2.46
N LYS A 134 3.15 15.56 -1.40
CA LYS A 134 3.58 14.21 -0.97
C LYS A 134 2.43 13.26 -0.66
N PHE A 135 1.22 13.77 -0.46
CA PHE A 135 0.03 13.01 -0.13
C PHE A 135 -1.13 13.15 -1.13
N SER A 136 -0.90 13.69 -2.33
CA SER A 136 -1.97 14.00 -3.29
C SER A 136 -2.69 12.79 -3.89
N PHE A 137 -2.25 11.57 -3.59
CA PHE A 137 -2.94 10.32 -3.96
C PHE A 137 -3.25 9.42 -2.75
N GLY A 138 -3.43 10.02 -1.59
CA GLY A 138 -3.65 9.30 -0.35
C GLY A 138 -2.40 8.53 0.12
N ILE A 139 -2.22 8.44 1.43
CA ILE A 139 -1.10 7.75 2.09
C ILE A 139 -0.96 6.30 1.63
N ALA A 140 -2.06 5.70 1.20
CA ALA A 140 -2.19 4.27 0.95
C ALA A 140 -2.03 3.85 -0.52
N GLY A 141 -1.87 4.78 -1.47
CA GLY A 141 -1.79 4.44 -2.89
C GLY A 141 -3.04 3.74 -3.46
N LEU A 142 -4.16 3.78 -2.75
CA LEU A 142 -5.42 3.15 -3.15
C LEU A 142 -6.04 3.86 -4.35
N LYS A 143 -6.50 3.06 -5.33
CA LYS A 143 -7.28 3.56 -6.45
C LYS A 143 -8.74 3.68 -6.05
N PRO A 144 -9.50 4.68 -6.56
CA PRO A 144 -10.94 4.81 -6.29
C PRO A 144 -11.73 3.53 -6.59
N GLN A 145 -11.38 2.80 -7.65
CA GLN A 145 -12.01 1.53 -8.02
C GLN A 145 -11.72 0.40 -7.01
N THR A 146 -10.54 0.44 -6.36
CA THR A 146 -10.23 -0.53 -5.29
C THR A 146 -11.06 -0.23 -4.05
N VAL A 147 -11.21 1.05 -3.70
CA VAL A 147 -12.04 1.51 -2.58
C VAL A 147 -13.50 1.16 -2.81
N GLU A 148 -14.04 1.43 -3.99
CA GLU A 148 -15.39 1.03 -4.38
C GLU A 148 -15.62 -0.48 -4.22
N ARG A 149 -14.64 -1.29 -4.64
CA ARG A 149 -14.71 -2.75 -4.46
C ARG A 149 -14.72 -3.14 -2.98
N ILE A 150 -13.91 -2.51 -2.14
CA ILE A 150 -13.94 -2.72 -0.69
C ILE A 150 -15.36 -2.44 -0.16
N GLU A 151 -15.93 -1.28 -0.51
CA GLU A 151 -17.27 -0.86 -0.08
C GLU A 151 -18.37 -1.84 -0.52
N LEU A 152 -18.31 -2.32 -1.76
CA LEU A 152 -19.25 -3.32 -2.28
C LEU A 152 -19.13 -4.66 -1.56
N GLN A 153 -17.91 -5.13 -1.33
CA GLN A 153 -17.65 -6.39 -0.63
C GLN A 153 -18.08 -6.38 0.85
N LEU A 154 -18.09 -5.19 1.49
CA LEU A 154 -18.63 -5.05 2.85
C LEU A 154 -20.12 -5.33 2.92
N LYS A 155 -20.87 -5.19 1.83
CA LYS A 155 -22.33 -5.32 1.77
C LYS A 155 -22.80 -6.59 1.05
N ASP A 156 -21.90 -7.31 0.39
CA ASP A 156 -22.22 -8.53 -0.33
C ASP A 156 -21.97 -9.77 0.55
N VAL A 157 -23.04 -10.25 1.18
CA VAL A 157 -23.00 -11.45 2.05
C VAL A 157 -22.49 -12.70 1.31
N SER A 158 -22.63 -12.76 -0.01
CA SER A 158 -22.15 -13.86 -0.84
C SER A 158 -20.67 -13.77 -1.18
N SER A 159 -20.06 -12.61 -0.97
CA SER A 159 -18.65 -12.39 -1.26
C SER A 159 -17.73 -13.21 -0.35
N PRO A 160 -16.69 -13.86 -0.88
CA PRO A 160 -15.66 -14.47 -0.04
C PRO A 160 -14.94 -13.44 0.85
N PHE A 161 -14.99 -12.16 0.49
CA PHE A 161 -14.39 -11.03 1.20
C PHE A 161 -15.31 -10.37 2.23
N TYR A 162 -16.55 -10.87 2.41
CA TYR A 162 -17.51 -10.31 3.36
C TYR A 162 -17.05 -10.48 4.80
N LEU A 163 -17.06 -9.40 5.58
CA LEU A 163 -16.54 -9.35 6.94
C LEU A 163 -17.61 -9.55 8.03
N GLY A 164 -18.87 -9.69 7.65
CA GLY A 164 -20.00 -9.80 8.59
C GLY A 164 -20.81 -8.52 8.72
N SER A 165 -22.04 -8.64 9.23
CA SER A 165 -23.01 -7.53 9.31
C SER A 165 -22.54 -6.34 10.14
N HIS A 166 -21.67 -6.56 11.13
CA HIS A 166 -21.12 -5.50 11.97
C HIS A 166 -20.21 -4.53 11.21
N MET A 167 -19.67 -4.93 10.05
CA MET A 167 -18.77 -4.12 9.22
C MET A 167 -19.47 -3.42 8.06
N GLU A 168 -20.73 -3.77 7.75
CA GLU A 168 -21.44 -3.28 6.56
C GLU A 168 -21.52 -1.75 6.48
N ASN A 169 -21.59 -1.08 7.63
CA ASN A 169 -21.85 0.35 7.71
C ASN A 169 -20.60 1.20 7.97
N ILE A 170 -19.44 0.57 8.15
CA ILE A 170 -18.22 1.27 8.59
C ILE A 170 -17.71 2.32 7.59
N ALA A 171 -17.99 2.12 6.31
CA ALA A 171 -17.59 3.01 5.22
C ALA A 171 -18.77 3.78 4.60
N ASN A 172 -19.94 3.79 5.23
CA ASN A 172 -21.10 4.48 4.69
C ASN A 172 -20.84 5.97 4.52
N TYR A 173 -21.51 6.53 3.52
CA TYR A 173 -21.53 7.97 3.27
C TYR A 173 -22.79 8.57 3.91
N ASP A 174 -22.69 9.86 4.20
CA ASP A 174 -23.88 10.61 4.59
C ASP A 174 -24.93 10.55 3.46
N PRO A 175 -26.20 10.26 3.76
CA PRO A 175 -27.25 10.16 2.74
C PRO A 175 -27.47 11.44 1.91
N SER A 176 -27.01 12.58 2.39
CA SER A 176 -27.08 13.86 1.66
C SER A 176 -26.04 13.99 0.55
N ILE A 177 -25.03 13.11 0.50
CA ILE A 177 -23.99 13.14 -0.52
C ILE A 177 -24.55 12.59 -1.83
N LEU A 178 -24.58 13.45 -2.86
CA LEU A 178 -25.09 13.09 -4.18
C LEU A 178 -24.05 12.43 -5.08
N ASP A 179 -22.78 12.85 -4.98
CA ASP A 179 -21.67 12.28 -5.75
C ASP A 179 -20.75 11.44 -4.85
N ILE A 180 -21.04 10.15 -4.83
CA ILE A 180 -20.24 9.18 -4.06
C ILE A 180 -18.82 9.03 -4.62
N SER A 181 -18.62 9.22 -5.92
CA SER A 181 -17.29 9.11 -6.54
C SER A 181 -16.38 10.25 -6.09
N GLU A 182 -16.90 11.48 -6.07
CA GLU A 182 -16.21 12.64 -5.55
C GLU A 182 -15.91 12.50 -4.05
N ALA A 183 -16.92 12.10 -3.27
CA ALA A 183 -16.76 11.88 -1.83
C ALA A 183 -15.73 10.78 -1.52
N ARG A 184 -15.69 9.70 -2.32
CA ARG A 184 -14.68 8.65 -2.23
C ARG A 184 -13.28 9.19 -2.47
N MET A 185 -13.11 10.00 -3.52
CA MET A 185 -11.83 10.66 -3.79
C MET A 185 -11.43 11.57 -2.64
N ALA A 186 -12.33 12.40 -2.13
CA ALA A 186 -12.07 13.28 -1.00
C ALA A 186 -11.58 12.49 0.23
N ARG A 187 -12.24 11.37 0.57
CA ARG A 187 -11.83 10.50 1.71
C ARG A 187 -10.42 9.96 1.59
N ILE A 188 -10.02 9.49 0.41
CA ILE A 188 -8.70 8.86 0.23
C ILE A 188 -7.58 9.86 0.00
N THR A 189 -7.90 11.13 -0.26
CA THR A 189 -6.92 12.20 -0.50
C THR A 189 -6.85 13.24 0.62
N ASP A 190 -7.65 13.10 1.67
CA ASP A 190 -7.65 14.03 2.79
C ASP A 190 -6.34 13.94 3.58
N ALA A 191 -5.44 14.90 3.31
CA ALA A 191 -4.15 14.99 4.00
C ALA A 191 -4.26 15.52 5.43
N LYS A 192 -5.38 16.17 5.80
CA LYS A 192 -5.61 16.72 7.14
C LYS A 192 -6.17 15.68 8.09
N ASN A 193 -6.99 14.78 7.56
CA ASN A 193 -7.56 13.67 8.31
C ASN A 193 -7.44 12.36 7.50
N PRO A 194 -6.29 11.67 7.55
CA PRO A 194 -6.04 10.47 6.75
C PRO A 194 -6.75 9.22 7.26
N TYR A 195 -7.72 9.34 8.15
CA TYR A 195 -8.43 8.23 8.76
C TYR A 195 -8.98 7.24 7.72
N TYR A 196 -9.70 7.72 6.72
CA TYR A 196 -10.27 6.84 5.69
C TYR A 196 -9.21 6.19 4.81
N SER A 197 -8.08 6.86 4.55
CA SER A 197 -6.98 6.24 3.83
C SER A 197 -6.44 5.03 4.58
N TYR A 198 -6.22 5.15 5.89
CA TYR A 198 -5.79 4.04 6.74
C TYR A 198 -6.91 2.99 6.91
N LEU A 199 -8.15 3.42 7.11
CA LEU A 199 -9.29 2.50 7.25
C LEU A 199 -9.43 1.57 6.04
N TYR A 200 -9.37 2.10 4.84
CA TYR A 200 -9.48 1.29 3.62
C TYR A 200 -8.31 0.31 3.42
N VAL A 201 -7.10 0.65 3.88
CA VAL A 201 -6.00 -0.33 3.91
C VAL A 201 -6.33 -1.46 4.87
N GLY A 202 -6.74 -1.14 6.09
CA GLY A 202 -7.13 -2.14 7.08
C GLY A 202 -8.26 -3.03 6.60
N LEU A 203 -9.32 -2.45 6.03
CA LEU A 203 -10.46 -3.18 5.46
C LEU A 203 -10.00 -4.11 4.32
N TYR A 204 -9.13 -3.63 3.42
CA TYR A 204 -8.55 -4.48 2.37
C TYR A 204 -7.85 -5.69 2.98
N MET A 205 -6.96 -5.47 3.97
CA MET A 205 -6.23 -6.55 4.62
C MET A 205 -7.18 -7.55 5.28
N ASN A 206 -8.17 -7.07 6.03
CA ASN A 206 -9.14 -7.93 6.70
C ASN A 206 -10.00 -8.73 5.70
N GLN A 207 -10.43 -8.12 4.61
CA GLN A 207 -11.17 -8.79 3.54
C GLN A 207 -10.35 -9.91 2.90
N VAL A 208 -9.05 -9.68 2.66
CA VAL A 208 -8.15 -10.72 2.14
C VAL A 208 -7.95 -11.82 3.16
N ILE A 209 -7.74 -11.50 4.44
CA ILE A 209 -7.65 -12.49 5.53
C ILE A 209 -8.92 -13.34 5.57
N ALA A 210 -10.10 -12.70 5.57
CA ALA A 210 -11.38 -13.41 5.61
C ALA A 210 -11.60 -14.34 4.41
N GLN A 211 -11.19 -13.93 3.22
CA GLN A 211 -11.23 -14.79 2.04
C GLN A 211 -10.38 -16.05 2.21
N TRP A 212 -9.15 -15.87 2.70
CA TRP A 212 -8.21 -16.98 2.85
C TRP A 212 -8.62 -17.91 3.98
N ASP A 213 -9.10 -17.35 5.10
CA ASP A 213 -9.62 -18.13 6.23
C ASP A 213 -10.82 -19.00 5.84
N LYS A 214 -11.79 -18.42 5.11
CA LYS A 214 -12.94 -19.17 4.56
C LYS A 214 -12.53 -20.32 3.63
N ALA A 215 -11.37 -20.22 3.01
CA ALA A 215 -10.81 -21.27 2.17
C ALA A 215 -9.94 -22.28 2.95
N GLY A 216 -9.79 -22.09 4.27
CA GLY A 216 -9.00 -22.97 5.15
C GLY A 216 -7.49 -22.65 5.19
N PHE A 217 -7.09 -21.45 4.78
CA PHE A 217 -5.68 -21.01 4.79
C PHE A 217 -5.52 -19.73 5.62
N ASP A 218 -4.95 -19.85 6.81
CA ASP A 218 -4.69 -18.69 7.66
C ASP A 218 -3.42 -17.94 7.20
N ILE A 219 -3.61 -16.65 6.86
CA ILE A 219 -2.52 -15.72 6.54
C ILE A 219 -2.49 -14.49 7.45
N SER A 220 -3.25 -14.49 8.54
CA SER A 220 -3.37 -13.35 9.46
C SER A 220 -2.02 -12.91 10.04
N ASN A 221 -1.09 -13.85 10.22
CA ASN A 221 0.27 -13.64 10.71
C ASN A 221 1.33 -13.65 9.60
N ARG A 222 0.93 -13.36 8.35
CA ARG A 222 1.81 -13.31 7.18
C ARG A 222 1.84 -11.90 6.57
N PRO A 223 2.52 -10.94 7.26
CA PRO A 223 2.65 -9.56 6.77
C PRO A 223 3.22 -9.49 5.35
N ASP A 224 4.14 -10.39 5.03
CA ASP A 224 4.75 -10.55 3.71
C ASP A 224 3.72 -10.89 2.61
N VAL A 225 2.87 -11.86 2.87
CA VAL A 225 1.81 -12.28 1.93
C VAL A 225 0.75 -11.20 1.82
N LEU A 226 0.32 -10.62 2.94
CA LEU A 226 -0.71 -9.57 2.96
C LEU A 226 -0.28 -8.34 2.18
N ALA A 227 0.95 -7.84 2.37
CA ALA A 227 1.47 -6.72 1.61
C ALA A 227 1.66 -7.05 0.12
N THR A 228 2.06 -8.28 -0.19
CA THR A 228 2.12 -8.77 -1.58
C THR A 228 0.74 -8.71 -2.23
N LEU A 229 -0.29 -9.24 -1.59
CA LEU A 229 -1.66 -9.25 -2.11
C LEU A 229 -2.23 -7.83 -2.20
N TYR A 230 -1.88 -6.95 -1.26
CA TYR A 230 -2.25 -5.54 -1.32
C TYR A 230 -1.68 -4.85 -2.58
N ASN A 231 -0.43 -5.08 -2.88
CA ASN A 231 0.20 -4.56 -4.10
C ASN A 231 -0.42 -5.12 -5.38
N LEU A 232 -0.75 -6.41 -5.39
CA LEU A 232 -1.27 -7.12 -6.56
C LEU A 232 -2.77 -6.91 -6.79
N GLY A 233 -3.53 -6.61 -5.74
CA GLY A 233 -4.97 -6.37 -5.77
C GLY A 233 -5.82 -7.64 -5.63
N PHE A 234 -7.11 -7.47 -5.28
CA PHE A 234 -8.08 -8.55 -5.00
C PHE A 234 -8.16 -9.62 -6.09
N TYR A 235 -8.06 -9.24 -7.35
CA TYR A 235 -8.15 -10.18 -8.47
C TYR A 235 -7.09 -11.28 -8.40
N ASN A 236 -5.96 -10.98 -7.78
CA ASN A 236 -4.82 -11.88 -7.67
C ASN A 236 -4.81 -12.64 -6.33
N SER A 237 -5.75 -12.36 -5.43
CA SER A 237 -5.91 -13.09 -4.18
C SER A 237 -6.59 -14.44 -4.45
N LYS A 238 -5.80 -15.50 -4.45
CA LYS A 238 -6.23 -16.87 -4.71
C LYS A 238 -5.72 -17.78 -3.59
N PRO A 239 -6.56 -18.16 -2.62
CA PRO A 239 -6.15 -18.98 -1.48
C PRO A 239 -5.56 -20.33 -1.89
N HIS A 240 -4.41 -20.68 -1.31
CA HIS A 240 -3.72 -21.97 -1.49
C HIS A 240 -2.71 -22.20 -0.35
N ALA A 241 -2.26 -23.45 -0.18
CA ALA A 241 -1.46 -23.88 0.97
C ALA A 241 -0.07 -23.21 1.08
N GLU A 242 0.52 -22.77 -0.03
CA GLU A 242 1.89 -22.23 -0.07
C GLU A 242 1.92 -20.83 -0.68
N PRO A 243 1.35 -19.81 0.00
CA PRO A 243 1.37 -18.45 -0.52
C PRO A 243 2.80 -17.89 -0.60
N ARG A 244 3.11 -17.28 -1.74
CA ARG A 244 4.41 -16.64 -1.96
C ARG A 244 4.35 -15.16 -1.61
N ALA A 245 5.40 -14.69 -0.94
CA ALA A 245 5.66 -13.27 -0.77
C ALA A 245 6.42 -12.70 -1.97
N GLY A 246 6.26 -11.40 -2.23
CA GLY A 246 6.90 -10.69 -3.35
C GLY A 246 6.21 -9.36 -3.61
N GLY A 247 5.69 -9.18 -4.80
CA GLY A 247 5.11 -7.93 -5.29
C GLY A 247 6.09 -7.14 -6.14
N ALA A 248 5.79 -5.86 -6.38
CA ALA A 248 6.68 -4.99 -7.14
C ALA A 248 8.01 -4.76 -6.42
N GLU A 249 9.07 -4.68 -7.19
CA GLU A 249 10.41 -4.37 -6.68
C GLU A 249 10.57 -2.86 -6.46
N ILE A 250 11.25 -2.50 -5.39
CA ILE A 250 11.51 -1.12 -4.97
C ILE A 250 12.97 -1.01 -4.56
N LEU A 251 13.70 -0.07 -5.16
CA LEU A 251 15.09 0.21 -4.79
C LEU A 251 15.11 1.22 -3.65
N VAL A 252 15.56 0.81 -2.46
CA VAL A 252 15.68 1.67 -1.28
C VAL A 252 17.12 1.65 -0.80
N ASN A 253 17.75 2.80 -0.72
CA ASN A 253 19.12 2.95 -0.22
C ASN A 253 20.12 1.95 -0.86
N GLY A 254 20.00 1.76 -2.21
CA GLY A 254 20.85 0.86 -2.99
C GLY A 254 20.53 -0.63 -2.86
N ASN A 255 19.50 -1.01 -2.09
CA ASN A 255 19.05 -2.39 -1.93
C ASN A 255 17.69 -2.60 -2.58
N LEU A 256 17.51 -3.74 -3.22
CA LEU A 256 16.26 -4.11 -3.88
C LEU A 256 15.37 -4.87 -2.90
N TYR A 257 14.15 -4.39 -2.71
CA TYR A 257 13.11 -4.99 -1.86
C TYR A 257 11.84 -5.24 -2.65
N THR A 258 11.07 -6.23 -2.25
CA THR A 258 9.67 -6.36 -2.66
C THR A 258 8.73 -5.77 -1.60
N PHE A 259 7.45 -5.61 -1.94
CA PHE A 259 6.43 -5.22 -0.95
C PHE A 259 6.37 -6.20 0.23
N GLY A 260 6.46 -7.50 -0.07
CA GLY A 260 6.50 -8.55 0.94
C GLY A 260 7.72 -8.45 1.85
N ASP A 261 8.92 -8.21 1.29
CA ASP A 261 10.16 -8.06 2.06
C ASP A 261 10.06 -6.89 3.05
N LEU A 262 9.65 -5.71 2.56
CA LEU A 262 9.52 -4.51 3.40
C LEU A 262 8.51 -4.71 4.54
N ALA A 263 7.36 -5.31 4.25
CA ALA A 263 6.35 -5.57 5.27
C ALA A 263 6.83 -6.59 6.30
N TYR A 264 7.52 -7.64 5.87
CA TYR A 264 8.08 -8.66 6.76
C TYR A 264 9.13 -8.06 7.68
N GLU A 265 10.14 -7.40 7.09
CA GLU A 265 11.24 -6.80 7.86
C GLU A 265 10.71 -5.73 8.82
N PHE A 266 9.76 -4.89 8.40
CA PHE A 266 9.11 -3.92 9.28
C PHE A 266 8.37 -4.61 10.44
N TYR A 267 7.55 -5.61 10.16
CA TYR A 267 6.73 -6.27 11.17
C TYR A 267 7.56 -6.89 12.30
N TYR A 268 8.71 -7.47 11.97
CA TYR A 268 9.60 -8.11 12.95
C TYR A 268 10.74 -7.20 13.46
N SER A 269 10.85 -5.97 12.94
CA SER A 269 11.84 -4.99 13.40
C SER A 269 11.43 -4.34 14.72
N SER A 270 12.36 -3.62 15.35
CA SER A 270 12.09 -2.71 16.47
C SER A 270 11.53 -1.35 16.03
N GLU A 271 11.46 -1.07 14.71
CA GLU A 271 10.97 0.20 14.21
C GLU A 271 9.50 0.42 14.60
N LEU A 272 9.23 1.53 15.32
CA LEU A 272 7.91 1.92 15.85
C LEU A 272 7.21 0.83 16.71
N SER A 273 7.96 -0.11 17.30
CA SER A 273 7.38 -1.20 18.09
C SER A 273 6.77 -0.74 19.41
N ASP A 274 7.22 0.38 19.95
CA ASP A 274 6.68 1.08 21.11
C ASP A 274 5.32 1.72 20.84
N ILE A 275 5.07 2.15 19.61
CA ILE A 275 3.82 2.79 19.18
C ILE A 275 2.85 1.75 18.59
N PHE A 276 3.37 0.86 17.74
CA PHE A 276 2.63 -0.18 17.02
C PHE A 276 3.26 -1.55 17.29
N PRO A 277 2.95 -2.18 18.43
CA PRO A 277 3.53 -3.49 18.76
C PRO A 277 3.11 -4.56 17.77
N ALA A 278 4.00 -5.52 17.53
CA ALA A 278 3.62 -6.75 16.85
C ALA A 278 2.73 -7.57 17.79
N THR A 279 1.63 -8.09 17.28
CA THR A 279 0.78 -9.02 18.04
C THR A 279 1.50 -10.38 18.05
N VAL A 280 2.01 -10.80 19.20
CA VAL A 280 2.50 -12.15 19.41
C VAL A 280 1.29 -13.01 19.79
N GLN A 281 0.93 -13.96 18.96
CA GLN A 281 0.02 -15.06 19.34
C GLN A 281 0.83 -16.23 19.83
#